data_3e9ebb8685ae96ad8fed68d5971ce417
#
_entry.id   3e9ebb8685ae96ad8fed68d5971ce417
#
_cell.length_a   1.000
_cell.length_b   1.000
_cell.length_c   1.000
_cell.angle_alpha   90.00
_cell.angle_beta   90.00
_cell.angle_gamma   90.00
#
_symmetry.space_group_name_H-M   'P 1'
#
loop_
_entity.id
_entity.type
_entity.pdbx_description
1 polymer ?
#
loop_
_entity_poly.entity_id
_entity_poly.type
_entity_poly.pdbx_seq_one_letter_code
_entity_poly.pdbx_strand_id
1 'polypeptide(L)'
;MDLARQLKNAISSGNLLFGQRQTMSACNSSDARMVIIAANCPTDYIEDLRSRHPDVPMHQVALVNRELGAACGKPFPVSAIAIVDGG
;
A
#
# COMPACT_ATOMS: atom_id res chain seq x y z
N MET A 1 9.09 14.98 3.63
CA MET A 1 8.39 14.27 2.54
C MET A 1 6.91 14.17 2.88
N ASP A 2 6.06 14.58 1.97
CA ASP A 2 4.62 14.59 2.19
C ASP A 2 3.99 13.31 1.63
N LEU A 3 3.72 12.36 2.49
CA LEU A 3 3.14 11.07 2.10
C LEU A 3 1.74 11.26 1.49
N ALA A 4 0.95 12.18 2.02
CA ALA A 4 -0.38 12.45 1.50
C ALA A 4 -0.32 12.97 0.05
N ARG A 5 0.67 13.79 -0.26
CA ARG A 5 0.87 14.30 -1.61
C ARG A 5 1.30 13.18 -2.56
N GLN A 6 2.20 12.32 -2.13
CA GLN A 6 2.64 11.18 -2.93
C GLN A 6 1.47 10.24 -3.22
N LEU A 7 0.64 10.00 -2.21
CA LEU A 7 -0.53 9.16 -2.36
C LEU A 7 -1.52 9.76 -3.35
N LYS A 8 -1.77 11.06 -3.26
CA LYS A 8 -2.64 11.76 -4.20
C LYS A 8 -2.13 11.69 -5.63
N ASN A 9 -0.83 11.89 -5.81
CA ASN A 9 -0.21 11.81 -7.14
C ASN A 9 -0.34 10.40 -7.72
N ALA A 10 -0.12 9.37 -6.91
CA ALA A 10 -0.25 7.99 -7.34
C ALA A 10 -1.69 7.64 -7.70
N ILE A 11 -2.66 8.13 -6.92
CA ILE A 11 -4.08 7.94 -7.23
C ILE A 11 -4.43 8.57 -8.57
N SER A 12 -3.95 9.78 -8.81
CA SER A 12 -4.21 10.50 -10.06
C SER A 12 -3.63 9.80 -11.28
N SER A 13 -2.47 9.15 -11.11
CA SER A 13 -1.82 8.43 -12.21
C SER A 13 -2.34 7.00 -12.38
N GLY A 14 -3.16 6.51 -11.44
CA GLY A 14 -3.72 5.17 -11.51
C GLY A 14 -2.73 4.05 -11.22
N ASN A 15 -1.64 4.37 -10.53
CA ASN A 15 -0.56 3.42 -10.27
C ASN A 15 -0.67 2.77 -8.90
N LEU A 16 -1.89 2.55 -8.42
CA LEU A 16 -2.13 1.94 -7.12
C LEU A 16 -2.89 0.63 -7.26
N LEU A 17 -2.46 -0.35 -6.47
CA LEU A 17 -3.19 -1.60 -6.28
C LEU A 17 -3.62 -1.65 -4.82
N PHE A 18 -4.90 -1.93 -4.59
CA PHE A 18 -5.50 -1.87 -3.25
C PHE A 18 -5.76 -3.26 -2.70
N GLY A 19 -5.46 -3.44 -1.40
CA GLY A 19 -5.76 -4.66 -0.69
C GLY A 19 -4.53 -5.55 -0.49
N GLN A 20 -4.63 -6.45 0.50
CA GLN A 20 -3.51 -7.31 0.89
C GLN A 20 -3.07 -8.26 -0.23
N ARG A 21 -4.03 -8.85 -0.92
CA ARG A 21 -3.75 -9.82 -1.98
C ARG A 21 -3.03 -9.16 -3.16
N GLN A 22 -3.56 -8.04 -3.62
CA GLN A 22 -2.97 -7.32 -4.75
C GLN A 22 -1.60 -6.76 -4.41
N THR A 23 -1.43 -6.27 -3.19
CA THR A 23 -0.14 -5.76 -2.71
C THR A 23 0.91 -6.87 -2.71
N MET A 24 0.57 -8.04 -2.17
CA MET A 24 1.49 -9.18 -2.16
C MET A 24 1.82 -9.62 -3.58
N SER A 25 0.82 -9.69 -4.44
CA SER A 25 1.02 -10.07 -5.84
C SER A 25 1.96 -9.12 -6.56
N ALA A 26 1.81 -7.82 -6.35
CA ALA A 26 2.67 -6.81 -6.95
C ALA A 26 4.12 -6.95 -6.46
N CYS A 27 4.31 -7.24 -5.18
CA CYS A 27 5.63 -7.48 -4.63
C CYS A 27 6.25 -8.74 -5.22
N ASN A 28 5.47 -9.81 -5.32
CA ASN A 28 5.92 -11.08 -5.89
C ASN A 28 6.36 -10.93 -7.35
N SER A 29 5.70 -10.05 -8.09
CA SER A 29 6.02 -9.77 -9.50
C SER A 29 7.12 -8.71 -9.67
N SER A 30 7.65 -8.20 -8.57
CA SER A 30 8.65 -7.11 -8.57
C SER A 30 8.13 -5.81 -9.18
N ASP A 31 6.81 -5.63 -9.19
CA ASP A 31 6.19 -4.42 -9.73
C ASP A 31 6.02 -3.32 -8.68
N ALA A 32 6.03 -3.67 -7.41
CA ALA A 32 5.80 -2.71 -6.33
C ALA A 32 7.05 -1.87 -6.07
N ARG A 33 6.88 -0.56 -6.12
CA ARG A 33 7.95 0.39 -5.77
C ARG A 33 7.91 0.73 -4.28
N MET A 34 6.73 0.71 -3.69
CA MET A 34 6.52 1.09 -2.30
C MET A 34 5.21 0.46 -1.84
N VAL A 35 5.13 0.16 -0.56
CA VAL A 35 3.90 -0.34 0.06
C VAL A 35 3.48 0.61 1.17
N ILE A 36 2.21 0.97 1.20
CA ILE A 36 1.60 1.76 2.26
C ILE A 36 0.75 0.80 3.10
N ILE A 37 0.94 0.84 4.40
CA ILE A 37 0.29 -0.09 5.34
C ILE A 37 -0.55 0.70 6.33
N ALA A 38 -1.80 0.29 6.53
CA ALA A 38 -2.69 0.91 7.51
C ALA A 38 -2.21 0.66 8.94
N ALA A 39 -2.58 1.56 9.85
CA ALA A 39 -2.18 1.46 11.25
C ALA A 39 -2.64 0.16 11.91
N ASN A 40 -3.79 -0.37 11.51
CA ASN A 40 -4.37 -1.60 12.05
C ASN A 40 -4.23 -2.80 11.12
N CYS A 41 -3.30 -2.76 10.18
CA CYS A 41 -3.04 -3.91 9.32
C CYS A 41 -2.55 -5.09 10.18
N PRO A 42 -2.99 -6.33 9.88
CA PRO A 42 -2.55 -7.49 10.66
C PRO A 42 -1.02 -7.61 10.67
N THR A 43 -0.47 -7.81 11.87
CA THR A 43 0.97 -7.90 12.05
C THR A 43 1.58 -9.08 11.29
N ASP A 44 0.88 -10.20 11.26
CA ASP A 44 1.32 -11.39 10.54
C ASP A 44 1.53 -11.10 9.05
N TYR A 45 0.63 -10.34 8.46
CA TYR A 45 0.73 -9.95 7.06
C TYR A 45 1.94 -9.05 6.83
N ILE A 46 2.14 -8.07 7.72
CA ILE A 46 3.27 -7.13 7.61
C ILE A 46 4.60 -7.90 7.72
N GLU A 47 4.70 -8.80 8.67
CA GLU A 47 5.92 -9.60 8.89
C GLU A 47 6.20 -10.51 7.71
N ASP A 48 5.17 -11.16 7.18
CA ASP A 48 5.30 -12.02 6.01
C ASP A 48 5.78 -11.22 4.80
N LEU A 49 5.17 -10.06 4.58
CA LEU A 49 5.51 -9.20 3.45
C LEU A 49 6.96 -8.71 3.55
N ARG A 50 7.38 -8.25 4.71
CA ARG A 50 8.76 -7.80 4.94
C ARG A 50 9.77 -8.91 4.80
N SER A 51 9.42 -10.09 5.28
CA SER A 51 10.28 -11.26 5.22
C SER A 51 10.54 -11.70 3.78
N ARG A 52 9.50 -11.66 2.96
CA ARG A 52 9.58 -12.08 1.56
C ARG A 52 10.19 -11.01 0.66
N HIS A 53 9.98 -9.74 1.00
CA HIS A 53 10.37 -8.63 0.15
C HIS A 53 11.10 -7.54 0.95
N PRO A 54 12.30 -7.86 1.48
CA PRO A 54 13.03 -6.90 2.33
C PRO A 54 13.51 -5.67 1.58
N ASP A 55 13.57 -5.72 0.27
CA ASP A 55 14.05 -4.60 -0.55
C ASP A 55 12.95 -3.59 -0.90
N VAL A 56 11.69 -3.93 -0.65
CA VAL A 56 10.58 -3.04 -0.96
C VAL A 56 10.35 -2.08 0.20
N PRO A 57 10.41 -0.75 -0.03
CA PRO A 57 10.13 0.22 1.03
C PRO A 57 8.68 0.09 1.50
N MET A 58 8.47 0.06 2.81
CA MET A 58 7.15 -0.05 3.41
C MET A 58 6.95 1.04 4.44
N HIS A 59 5.81 1.74 4.36
CA HIS A 59 5.47 2.81 5.28
C HIS A 59 4.14 2.51 5.95
N GLN A 60 4.15 2.42 7.27
CA GLN A 60 2.94 2.27 8.04
C GLN A 60 2.43 3.64 8.43
N VAL A 61 1.23 3.97 7.98
CA VAL A 61 0.62 5.27 8.25
C VAL A 61 -0.19 5.24 9.53
N ALA A 62 -0.55 6.42 10.05
CA ALA A 62 -1.37 6.52 11.25
C ALA A 62 -2.86 6.25 10.99
N LEU A 63 -3.27 6.23 9.72
CA LEU A 63 -4.66 5.96 9.35
C LEU A 63 -4.97 4.48 9.48
N VAL A 64 -6.11 4.15 10.09
CA VAL A 64 -6.60 2.77 10.12
C VAL A 64 -7.18 2.42 8.73
N ASN A 65 -7.45 1.14 8.48
CA ASN A 65 -7.86 0.65 7.17
C ASN A 65 -9.07 1.38 6.58
N ARG A 66 -10.04 1.72 7.42
CA ARG A 66 -11.24 2.46 7.04
C ARG A 66 -10.89 3.85 6.52
N GLU A 67 -10.05 4.54 7.28
CA GLU A 67 -9.59 5.89 6.96
C GLU A 67 -8.71 5.89 5.71
N LEU A 68 -7.85 4.89 5.60
CA LEU A 68 -6.96 4.76 4.44
C LEU A 68 -7.78 4.53 3.16
N GLY A 69 -8.79 3.68 3.22
CA GLY A 69 -9.69 3.47 2.10
C GLY A 69 -10.40 4.76 1.70
N ALA A 70 -10.94 5.48 2.67
CA ALA A 70 -11.63 6.75 2.43
C ALA A 70 -10.70 7.80 1.82
N ALA A 71 -9.46 7.88 2.30
CA ALA A 71 -8.46 8.79 1.76
C ALA A 71 -8.13 8.51 0.29
N CYS A 72 -8.28 7.25 -0.12
CA CYS A 72 -8.08 6.84 -1.51
C CYS A 72 -9.34 6.89 -2.35
N GLY A 73 -10.44 7.37 -1.79
CA GLY A 73 -11.71 7.47 -2.50
C GLY A 73 -12.42 6.14 -2.70
N LYS A 74 -12.13 5.16 -1.85
CA LYS A 74 -12.74 3.83 -1.96
C LYS A 74 -13.86 3.65 -0.94
N PRO A 75 -14.93 2.93 -1.30
CA PRO A 75 -16.05 2.68 -0.39
C PRO A 75 -15.82 1.49 0.55
N PHE A 76 -14.59 1.00 0.67
CA PHE A 76 -14.25 -0.16 1.48
C PHE A 76 -12.94 0.07 2.24
N PRO A 77 -12.69 -0.66 3.34
CA PRO A 77 -11.43 -0.53 4.07
C PRO A 77 -10.27 -1.10 3.26
N VAL A 78 -9.10 -0.47 3.40
CA VAL A 78 -7.88 -0.88 2.69
C VAL A 78 -6.75 -1.00 3.71
N SER A 79 -6.24 -2.20 3.91
CA SER A 79 -5.16 -2.45 4.87
C SER A 79 -3.77 -2.27 4.27
N ALA A 80 -3.64 -2.45 2.97
CA ALA A 80 -2.36 -2.31 2.27
C ALA A 80 -2.58 -1.79 0.86
N ILE A 81 -1.62 -1.00 0.39
CA ILE A 81 -1.63 -0.43 -0.95
C ILE A 81 -0.25 -0.61 -1.55
N ALA A 82 -0.18 -1.11 -2.78
CA ALA A 82 1.07 -1.15 -3.53
C ALA A 82 1.10 -0.01 -4.53
N ILE A 83 2.19 0.74 -4.52
CA ILE A 83 2.46 1.75 -5.54
C ILE A 83 3.35 1.07 -6.57
N VAL A 84 2.88 1.02 -7.80
CA VAL A 84 3.58 0.35 -8.90
C VAL A 84 4.03 1.37 -9.94
N ASP A 85 4.99 0.97 -10.78
CA ASP A 85 5.41 1.81 -11.88
C ASP A 85 4.29 1.94 -12.91
N GLY A 86 4.02 3.16 -13.34
CA GLY A 86 3.05 3.44 -14.37
C GLY A 86 3.65 3.18 -15.75
N GLY A 87 3.94 1.95 -15.97
CA GLY A 87 4.65 1.46 -17.15
C GLY A 87 4.00 1.66 -18.47
#